data_5c26287d2421b09d2be3f82922259246
#
_entry.id   5c26287d2421b09d2be3f82922259246
#
_cell.length_a   1.000
_cell.length_b   1.000
_cell.length_c   1.000
_cell.angle_alpha   90.00
_cell.angle_beta   90.00
_cell.angle_gamma   90.00
#
_symmetry.space_group_name_H-M   'P 1'
#
loop_
_entity.id
_entity.type
_entity.pdbx_description
1 polymer ?
#
loop_
_entity_poly.entity_id
_entity_poly.type
_entity_poly.pdbx_seq_one_letter_code
_entity_poly.pdbx_strand_id
1 'polypeptide(L)'
;MTFGKDITVASLKKDGFDAVFAGIGAQCGTLPGVPGEDAQGVISAVDFLKEVYDGKKPAIGERVVVLGGGFTAVDAARSALRLGAKEVYIAYRRTRDEMPATGDEIAEAEAEGVKIMY
;
A
#
# COMPACT_ATOMS: atom_id res chain seq x y z
N MET A 1 -15.58 -12.81 -3.43
CA MET A 1 -16.82 -12.22 -3.99
C MET A 1 -16.43 -11.02 -4.82
N THR A 2 -16.83 -10.94 -6.07
CA THR A 2 -16.45 -9.87 -7.01
C THR A 2 -17.68 -9.03 -7.35
N PHE A 3 -17.61 -7.72 -7.08
CA PHE A 3 -18.66 -6.80 -7.45
C PHE A 3 -18.76 -6.69 -8.99
N GLY A 4 -19.99 -6.69 -9.50
CA GLY A 4 -20.26 -6.73 -10.94
C GLY A 4 -20.35 -8.13 -11.53
N LYS A 5 -19.86 -9.17 -10.81
CA LYS A 5 -19.93 -10.58 -11.22
C LYS A 5 -20.77 -11.41 -10.23
N ASP A 6 -20.33 -11.52 -8.99
CA ASP A 6 -21.01 -12.32 -7.97
C ASP A 6 -22.13 -11.55 -7.28
N ILE A 7 -22.00 -10.23 -7.20
CA ILE A 7 -22.97 -9.30 -6.62
C ILE A 7 -23.05 -8.05 -7.48
N THR A 8 -24.25 -7.56 -7.75
CA THR A 8 -24.52 -6.36 -8.55
C THR A 8 -25.51 -5.44 -7.83
N VAL A 9 -25.58 -4.18 -8.22
CA VAL A 9 -26.63 -3.25 -7.72
C VAL A 9 -28.02 -3.79 -8.01
N ALA A 10 -28.20 -4.41 -9.18
CA ALA A 10 -29.49 -4.98 -9.57
C ALA A 10 -29.89 -6.17 -8.69
N SER A 11 -28.94 -7.06 -8.35
CA SER A 11 -29.22 -8.18 -7.45
C SER A 11 -29.56 -7.68 -6.05
N LEU A 12 -28.80 -6.71 -5.53
CA LEU A 12 -29.06 -6.13 -4.21
C LEU A 12 -30.44 -5.46 -4.11
N LYS A 13 -30.84 -4.71 -5.17
CA LYS A 13 -32.20 -4.15 -5.22
C LYS A 13 -33.29 -5.23 -5.24
N LYS A 14 -33.06 -6.33 -5.97
CA LYS A 14 -33.97 -7.46 -6.00
C LYS A 14 -34.07 -8.15 -4.63
N ASP A 15 -32.97 -8.17 -3.87
CA ASP A 15 -32.90 -8.72 -2.52
C ASP A 15 -33.51 -7.77 -1.45
N GLY A 16 -34.08 -6.63 -1.86
CA GLY A 16 -34.83 -5.71 -1.01
C GLY A 16 -34.03 -4.54 -0.41
N PHE A 17 -32.81 -4.29 -0.90
CA PHE A 17 -32.04 -3.13 -0.46
C PHE A 17 -32.50 -1.87 -1.22
N ASP A 18 -32.91 -0.82 -0.50
CA ASP A 18 -33.33 0.46 -1.07
C ASP A 18 -32.17 1.30 -1.56
N ALA A 19 -31.00 1.21 -0.90
CA ALA A 19 -29.79 1.94 -1.21
C ALA A 19 -28.56 1.05 -1.12
N VAL A 20 -27.54 1.34 -1.94
CA VAL A 20 -26.25 0.66 -1.93
C VAL A 20 -25.14 1.69 -1.80
N PHE A 21 -24.32 1.56 -0.76
CA PHE A 21 -23.09 2.33 -0.58
C PHE A 21 -21.89 1.52 -1.04
N ALA A 22 -21.16 2.02 -2.02
CA ALA A 22 -19.96 1.37 -2.55
C ALA A 22 -18.69 1.92 -1.88
N GLY A 23 -18.23 1.28 -0.82
CA GLY A 23 -17.01 1.61 -0.09
C GLY A 23 -15.92 0.56 -0.29
N ILE A 24 -15.60 0.26 -1.56
CA ILE A 24 -14.70 -0.86 -1.94
C ILE A 24 -13.21 -0.54 -1.88
N GLY A 25 -12.83 0.71 -1.65
CA GLY A 25 -11.43 1.16 -1.60
C GLY A 25 -10.68 1.06 -2.94
N ALA A 26 -9.41 1.37 -2.92
CA ALA A 26 -8.51 1.21 -4.06
C ALA A 26 -8.00 -0.24 -4.12
N GLN A 27 -8.35 -0.97 -5.18
CA GLN A 27 -8.00 -2.39 -5.34
C GLN A 27 -6.77 -2.62 -6.22
N CYS A 28 -6.35 -1.60 -6.96
CA CYS A 28 -5.20 -1.66 -7.86
C CYS A 28 -4.18 -0.58 -7.50
N GLY A 29 -2.92 -0.96 -7.44
CA GLY A 29 -1.82 -0.01 -7.34
C GLY A 29 -1.58 0.73 -8.66
N THR A 30 -1.00 1.91 -8.57
CA THR A 30 -0.55 2.67 -9.74
C THR A 30 0.96 2.53 -9.86
N LEU A 31 1.44 2.17 -11.05
CA LEU A 31 2.86 2.14 -11.35
C LEU A 31 3.39 3.56 -11.61
N PRO A 32 4.63 3.85 -11.22
CA PRO A 32 5.22 5.19 -11.35
C PRO A 32 5.54 5.59 -12.80
N GLY A 33 5.56 4.66 -13.75
CA GLY A 33 5.90 4.91 -15.15
C GLY A 33 7.40 5.17 -15.37
N VAL A 34 8.26 4.54 -14.58
CA VAL A 34 9.72 4.70 -14.67
C VAL A 34 10.40 3.46 -15.24
N PRO A 35 11.54 3.61 -15.91
CA PRO A 35 12.32 2.46 -16.38
C PRO A 35 12.67 1.51 -15.24
N GLY A 36 12.44 0.20 -15.44
CA GLY A 36 12.74 -0.84 -14.47
C GLY A 36 11.59 -1.15 -13.49
N GLU A 37 10.43 -0.53 -13.62
CA GLU A 37 9.25 -0.83 -12.78
C GLU A 37 8.72 -2.28 -12.96
N ASP A 38 9.12 -2.93 -14.03
CA ASP A 38 8.84 -4.34 -14.37
C ASP A 38 9.95 -5.30 -13.92
N ALA A 39 11.00 -4.81 -13.27
CA ALA A 39 12.10 -5.63 -12.81
C ALA A 39 11.67 -6.58 -11.69
N GLN A 40 12.37 -7.73 -11.61
CA GLN A 40 12.14 -8.69 -10.52
C GLN A 40 12.38 -8.02 -9.15
N GLY A 41 11.41 -8.17 -8.26
CA GLY A 41 11.44 -7.57 -6.92
C GLY A 41 10.74 -6.22 -6.81
N VAL A 42 10.24 -5.67 -7.93
CA VAL A 42 9.35 -4.52 -7.91
C VAL A 42 7.91 -5.01 -7.78
N ILE A 43 7.23 -4.55 -6.74
CA ILE A 43 5.85 -4.95 -6.43
C ILE A 43 5.02 -3.71 -6.07
N SER A 44 3.74 -3.76 -6.40
CA SER A 44 2.79 -2.74 -5.96
C SER A 44 2.63 -2.78 -4.44
N ALA A 45 2.71 -1.63 -3.76
CA ALA A 45 2.47 -1.53 -2.33
C ALA A 45 1.06 -2.00 -1.93
N VAL A 46 0.06 -1.80 -2.80
CA VAL A 46 -1.32 -2.28 -2.58
C VAL A 46 -1.36 -3.80 -2.57
N ASP A 47 -0.71 -4.45 -3.56
CA ASP A 47 -0.68 -5.92 -3.64
C ASP A 47 0.13 -6.52 -2.49
N PHE A 48 1.27 -5.90 -2.16
CA PHE A 48 2.09 -6.28 -1.01
C PHE A 48 1.29 -6.23 0.31
N LEU A 49 0.64 -5.10 0.60
CA LEU A 49 -0.16 -4.94 1.82
C LEU A 49 -1.35 -5.90 1.87
N LYS A 50 -1.99 -6.16 0.73
CA LYS A 50 -3.06 -7.14 0.63
C LYS A 50 -2.57 -8.54 1.01
N GLU A 51 -1.41 -8.96 0.51
CA GLU A 51 -0.84 -10.25 0.88
C GLU A 51 -0.52 -10.33 2.37
N VAL A 52 0.05 -9.27 2.94
CA VAL A 52 0.32 -9.18 4.38
C VAL A 52 -0.97 -9.25 5.19
N TYR A 53 -2.01 -8.51 4.78
CA TYR A 53 -3.31 -8.52 5.43
C TYR A 53 -4.00 -9.90 5.36
N ASP A 54 -3.85 -10.59 4.25
CA ASP A 54 -4.33 -11.98 4.08
C ASP A 54 -3.53 -13.01 4.92
N GLY A 55 -2.60 -12.57 5.75
CA GLY A 55 -1.75 -13.41 6.60
C GLY A 55 -0.64 -14.13 5.85
N LYS A 56 -0.39 -13.79 4.61
CA LYS A 56 0.74 -14.28 3.83
C LYS A 56 2.02 -13.57 4.26
N LYS A 57 3.14 -14.20 3.97
CA LYS A 57 4.47 -13.62 4.17
C LYS A 57 5.13 -13.46 2.79
N PRO A 58 4.84 -12.38 2.07
CA PRO A 58 5.48 -12.13 0.79
C PRO A 58 7.01 -12.12 0.96
N ALA A 59 7.70 -12.70 -0.02
CA ALA A 59 9.17 -12.70 -0.01
C ALA A 59 9.67 -11.27 -0.27
N ILE A 60 10.44 -10.75 0.66
CA ILE A 60 11.07 -9.44 0.56
C ILE A 60 12.60 -9.58 0.72
N GLY A 61 13.34 -8.64 0.14
CA GLY A 61 14.78 -8.56 0.32
C GLY A 61 15.18 -7.99 1.69
N GLU A 62 16.46 -8.10 2.02
CA GLU A 62 17.00 -7.48 3.23
C GLU A 62 16.94 -5.95 3.21
N ARG A 63 16.98 -5.36 2.01
CA ARG A 63 16.85 -3.92 1.78
C ARG A 63 15.64 -3.65 0.91
N VAL A 64 14.77 -2.78 1.39
CA VAL A 64 13.52 -2.42 0.73
C VAL A 64 13.47 -0.90 0.53
N VAL A 65 13.10 -0.48 -0.67
CA VAL A 65 12.81 0.93 -0.97
C VAL A 65 11.35 1.04 -1.38
N VAL A 66 10.62 1.91 -0.71
CA VAL A 66 9.22 2.23 -1.01
C VAL A 66 9.16 3.59 -1.68
N LEU A 67 8.61 3.64 -2.89
CA LEU A 67 8.44 4.89 -3.62
C LEU A 67 7.10 5.54 -3.27
N GLY A 68 7.14 6.74 -2.70
CA GLY A 68 5.94 7.49 -2.35
C GLY A 68 6.00 8.07 -0.93
N GLY A 69 5.06 8.95 -0.60
CA GLY A 69 5.00 9.65 0.70
C GLY A 69 3.62 9.66 1.33
N GLY A 70 2.68 8.86 0.83
CA GLY A 70 1.33 8.73 1.39
C GLY A 70 1.23 7.60 2.41
N PHE A 71 0.05 7.46 3.01
CA PHE A 71 -0.28 6.42 4.00
C PHE A 71 0.10 5.02 3.55
N THR A 72 -0.22 4.65 2.32
CA THR A 72 0.13 3.34 1.74
C THR A 72 1.64 3.09 1.74
N ALA A 73 2.45 4.13 1.48
CA ALA A 73 3.91 4.00 1.48
C ALA A 73 4.44 3.79 2.91
N VAL A 74 3.90 4.52 3.88
CA VAL A 74 4.25 4.37 5.30
C VAL A 74 3.87 2.97 5.79
N ASP A 75 2.66 2.51 5.50
CA ASP A 75 2.20 1.18 5.89
C ASP A 75 3.04 0.06 5.25
N ALA A 76 3.38 0.19 3.97
CA ALA A 76 4.23 -0.77 3.27
C ALA A 76 5.64 -0.83 3.87
N ALA A 77 6.23 0.32 4.18
CA ALA A 77 7.55 0.41 4.79
C ALA A 77 7.58 -0.24 6.18
N ARG A 78 6.63 0.10 7.05
CA ARG A 78 6.50 -0.49 8.39
C ARG A 78 6.24 -2.00 8.31
N SER A 79 5.39 -2.42 7.38
CA SER A 79 5.11 -3.86 7.16
C SER A 79 6.36 -4.61 6.70
N ALA A 80 7.17 -4.03 5.83
CA ALA A 80 8.43 -4.62 5.39
C ALA A 80 9.42 -4.82 6.56
N LEU A 81 9.56 -3.84 7.45
CA LEU A 81 10.37 -4.00 8.68
C LEU A 81 9.85 -5.15 9.54
N ARG A 82 8.55 -5.22 9.77
CA ARG A 82 7.91 -6.26 10.59
C ARG A 82 8.04 -7.65 9.98
N LEU A 83 8.17 -7.75 8.67
CA LEU A 83 8.46 -9.00 7.95
C LEU A 83 9.94 -9.38 7.96
N GLY A 84 10.82 -8.55 8.51
CA GLY A 84 12.23 -8.87 8.75
C GLY A 84 13.22 -8.22 7.77
N ALA A 85 12.81 -7.22 7.00
CA ALA A 85 13.76 -6.41 6.25
C ALA A 85 14.74 -5.70 7.20
N LYS A 86 16.03 -5.68 6.86
CA LYS A 86 17.08 -5.08 7.70
C LYS A 86 17.18 -3.57 7.53
N GLU A 87 16.89 -3.11 6.32
CA GLU A 87 16.91 -1.70 5.96
C GLU A 87 15.68 -1.38 5.11
N VAL A 88 14.92 -0.38 5.54
CA VAL A 88 13.76 0.08 4.77
C VAL A 88 13.85 1.59 4.58
N TYR A 89 13.67 2.01 3.35
CA TYR A 89 13.68 3.40 2.94
C TYR A 89 12.33 3.78 2.32
N ILE A 90 11.85 4.95 2.65
CA ILE A 90 10.83 5.65 1.87
C ILE A 90 11.56 6.68 1.01
N ALA A 91 11.43 6.60 -0.32
CA ALA A 91 11.94 7.59 -1.24
C ALA A 91 10.78 8.47 -1.73
N TYR A 92 10.83 9.74 -1.36
CA TYR A 92 9.81 10.71 -1.70
C TYR A 92 10.41 11.88 -2.50
N ARG A 93 9.77 12.22 -3.61
CA ARG A 93 10.31 13.21 -4.59
C ARG A 93 10.22 14.67 -4.15
N ARG A 94 9.62 14.95 -2.99
CA ARG A 94 9.44 16.30 -2.46
C ARG A 94 9.95 16.35 -1.03
N THR A 95 9.59 17.40 -0.30
CA THR A 95 9.99 17.62 1.09
C THR A 95 9.07 16.87 2.09
N ARG A 96 9.52 16.79 3.34
CA ARG A 96 8.76 16.21 4.45
C ARG A 96 7.38 16.87 4.61
N ASP A 97 7.32 18.19 4.51
CA ASP A 97 6.10 18.97 4.73
C ASP A 97 5.06 18.75 3.61
N GLU A 98 5.48 18.24 2.46
CA GLU A 98 4.62 17.94 1.33
C GLU A 98 4.18 16.45 1.28
N MET A 99 4.59 15.65 2.26
CA MET A 99 4.14 14.25 2.34
C MET A 99 2.65 14.20 2.66
N PRO A 100 1.86 13.40 1.90
CA PRO A 100 0.44 13.21 2.20
C PRO A 100 0.16 12.45 3.50
N ALA A 101 1.11 11.65 4.00
CA ALA A 101 1.03 11.00 5.31
C ALA A 101 1.13 12.05 6.42
N THR A 102 0.47 11.81 7.56
CA THR A 102 0.53 12.73 8.70
C THR A 102 1.90 12.74 9.36
N GLY A 103 2.22 13.85 10.01
CA GLY A 103 3.48 13.97 10.76
C GLY A 103 3.66 12.88 11.81
N ASP A 104 2.58 12.45 12.47
CA ASP A 104 2.59 11.40 13.49
C ASP A 104 2.92 10.04 12.88
N GLU A 105 2.32 9.68 11.75
CA GLU A 105 2.62 8.41 11.07
C GLU A 105 4.05 8.35 10.52
N ILE A 106 4.55 9.48 10.02
CA ILE A 106 5.94 9.62 9.59
C ILE A 106 6.88 9.42 10.79
N ALA A 107 6.58 10.06 11.92
CA ALA A 107 7.39 9.94 13.14
C ALA A 107 7.36 8.51 13.71
N GLU A 108 6.22 7.84 13.67
CA GLU A 108 6.12 6.43 14.07
C GLU A 108 6.95 5.52 13.17
N ALA A 109 6.91 5.71 11.84
CA ALA A 109 7.73 4.94 10.92
C ALA A 109 9.23 5.13 11.17
N GLU A 110 9.67 6.37 11.39
CA GLU A 110 11.06 6.68 11.75
C GLU A 110 11.46 6.05 13.09
N ALA A 111 10.58 6.07 14.08
CA ALA A 111 10.81 5.43 15.38
C ALA A 111 10.92 3.91 15.28
N GLU A 112 10.23 3.27 14.33
CA GLU A 112 10.36 1.85 14.01
C GLU A 112 11.65 1.53 13.23
N GLY A 113 12.34 2.54 12.67
CA GLY A 113 13.60 2.37 11.94
C GLY A 113 13.52 2.57 10.43
N VAL A 114 12.39 3.05 9.91
CA VAL A 114 12.28 3.46 8.50
C VAL A 114 13.11 4.72 8.27
N LYS A 115 13.89 4.73 7.20
CA LYS A 115 14.69 5.90 6.78
C LYS A 115 13.97 6.62 5.65
N ILE A 116 13.91 7.95 5.69
CA ILE A 116 13.25 8.74 4.65
C ILE A 116 14.26 9.51 3.84
N MET A 117 14.17 9.40 2.53
CA MET A 117 14.98 10.12 1.53
C MET A 117 14.07 11.08 0.76
N TYR A 118 14.50 12.33 0.61
CA TYR A 118 13.80 13.38 -0.11
C TYR A 118 14.55 13.80 -1.37
#